data_591da1d6ef5b6d1714b46c5e8db071d1
#
_entry.id   591da1d6ef5b6d1714b46c5e8db071d1
#
_cell.length_a   1.000
_cell.length_b   1.000
_cell.length_c   1.000
_cell.angle_alpha   90.00
_cell.angle_beta   90.00
_cell.angle_gamma   90.00
#
_symmetry.space_group_name_H-M   'P 1'
#
loop_
_entity.id
_entity.type
_entity.pdbx_description
1 polymer ?
#
loop_
_entity_poly.entity_id
_entity_poly.type
_entity_poly.pdbx_seq_one_letter_code
_entity_poly.pdbx_strand_id
1 'polypeptide(L)'
;NAMTAGTSGSDRNTMTAGTSGSAGNIITSGTSGSAGNTMPSESTGQTGTSLSPTITPVPDKNTLSPTEVQASMTNKDLERTIYMAETYIGRPFSTTELNSFCYINDQLHFSSDLLEYLIEYCVTRGKKSVRYIESVAINWYQQGITSVQEAKEQSTLYSQNVFPIMKAFGISNRDPGSAELDYIKKWNSLGLGTDIIIEACSRTLLATHQASFPYANKILEDWKRLGVRNTSDIKHLDDKHRSTASSSSGS
;
A
#
# COMPACT_ATOMS: atom_id res chain seq x y z
N ASN A 1 29.78 -30.38 -47.99
CA ASN A 1 29.83 -31.65 -47.22
C ASN A 1 28.89 -31.54 -46.04
N ALA A 2 27.76 -32.09 -46.23
CA ALA A 2 27.17 -33.36 -45.82
C ALA A 2 26.73 -33.30 -44.35
N MET A 3 25.40 -33.22 -44.14
CA MET A 3 24.50 -34.29 -43.68
C MET A 3 24.85 -34.84 -42.29
N THR A 4 23.91 -34.80 -41.37
CA THR A 4 22.80 -35.74 -41.11
C THR A 4 21.92 -35.22 -39.96
N ALA A 5 20.74 -35.24 -40.11
CA ALA A 5 19.46 -35.64 -39.59
C ALA A 5 19.51 -36.61 -38.38
N GLY A 6 18.63 -36.37 -37.41
CA GLY A 6 18.34 -37.27 -36.29
C GLY A 6 17.01 -36.90 -35.63
N THR A 7 16.03 -37.62 -36.00
CA THR A 7 14.60 -37.71 -35.66
C THR A 7 14.34 -38.30 -34.27
N SER A 8 13.16 -37.97 -33.77
CA SER A 8 12.18 -38.78 -33.00
C SER A 8 12.27 -38.88 -31.48
N GLY A 9 11.12 -38.67 -30.89
CA GLY A 9 10.76 -39.12 -29.57
C GLY A 9 9.50 -38.43 -29.01
N SER A 10 8.36 -38.80 -29.60
CA SER A 10 7.00 -38.60 -29.11
C SER A 10 6.77 -39.52 -27.92
N ASP A 11 6.25 -38.98 -26.81
CA ASP A 11 5.40 -39.82 -25.95
C ASP A 11 4.31 -38.96 -25.30
N ARG A 12 3.11 -39.37 -25.71
CA ARG A 12 1.82 -38.97 -25.11
C ARG A 12 1.66 -39.72 -23.79
N ASN A 13 1.15 -39.07 -22.79
CA ASN A 13 0.36 -39.78 -21.79
C ASN A 13 -0.90 -39.01 -21.48
N THR A 14 -2.00 -39.58 -21.87
CA THR A 14 -3.40 -39.24 -21.59
C THR A 14 -3.86 -40.01 -20.35
N MET A 15 -4.97 -39.51 -19.80
CA MET A 15 -5.91 -40.13 -18.83
C MET A 15 -5.62 -39.83 -17.36
N THR A 16 -6.61 -39.49 -16.56
CA THR A 16 -8.06 -39.78 -16.55
C THR A 16 -8.80 -38.83 -15.63
N ALA A 17 -10.04 -38.61 -15.96
CA ALA A 17 -11.07 -37.94 -15.16
C ALA A 17 -11.42 -38.73 -13.88
N GLY A 18 -11.77 -38.02 -12.82
CA GLY A 18 -12.37 -38.56 -11.62
C GLY A 18 -13.49 -37.66 -11.14
N THR A 19 -14.70 -38.02 -11.48
CA THR A 19 -16.00 -37.44 -11.07
C THR A 19 -16.41 -38.02 -9.72
N SER A 20 -17.17 -37.28 -8.97
CA SER A 20 -18.15 -37.58 -7.92
C SER A 20 -17.81 -36.95 -6.56
N GLY A 21 -18.70 -36.33 -5.80
CA GLY A 21 -20.14 -36.27 -5.83
C GLY A 21 -20.59 -35.41 -4.63
N SER A 22 -21.59 -34.64 -4.89
CA SER A 22 -22.81 -34.34 -4.18
C SER A 22 -22.96 -34.72 -2.69
N ALA A 23 -23.43 -33.73 -1.91
CA ALA A 23 -24.48 -33.74 -0.88
C ALA A 23 -24.36 -32.39 -0.14
N GLY A 24 -25.22 -31.44 -0.13
CA GLY A 24 -26.68 -31.50 0.06
C GLY A 24 -26.99 -31.49 1.56
N ASN A 25 -27.18 -30.29 2.17
CA ASN A 25 -28.09 -30.22 3.29
C ASN A 25 -28.76 -28.83 3.38
N ILE A 26 -30.03 -28.84 3.11
CA ILE A 26 -31.07 -27.85 3.37
C ILE A 26 -31.61 -28.14 4.78
N ILE A 27 -32.15 -27.18 5.43
CA ILE A 27 -33.25 -27.08 6.40
C ILE A 27 -32.93 -26.00 7.43
N THR A 28 -33.74 -25.13 7.80
CA THR A 28 -35.09 -24.61 7.74
C THR A 28 -35.25 -23.55 8.83
N SER A 29 -35.88 -22.48 8.45
CA SER A 29 -36.85 -21.63 9.19
C SER A 29 -37.06 -21.85 10.69
N GLY A 30 -37.05 -20.75 11.44
CA GLY A 30 -37.65 -20.62 12.74
C GLY A 30 -37.99 -19.18 13.04
N THR A 31 -39.28 -18.88 12.85
CA THR A 31 -40.00 -17.63 13.07
C THR A 31 -40.34 -17.44 14.55
N SER A 32 -40.62 -16.20 14.91
CA SER A 32 -41.35 -15.66 16.09
C SER A 32 -40.47 -15.14 17.21
N GLY A 33 -40.68 -13.98 17.75
CA GLY A 33 -41.77 -13.05 17.77
C GLY A 33 -41.64 -12.15 18.98
N SER A 34 -42.05 -10.93 18.80
CA SER A 34 -42.76 -10.06 19.73
C SER A 34 -42.03 -9.25 20.80
N ALA A 35 -42.20 -7.97 20.56
CA ALA A 35 -42.74 -6.91 21.44
C ALA A 35 -41.88 -6.35 22.57
N GLY A 36 -41.53 -5.10 22.42
CA GLY A 36 -42.05 -4.00 23.23
C GLY A 36 -41.17 -3.54 24.35
N ASN A 37 -40.64 -2.36 24.30
CA ASN A 37 -41.06 -1.24 25.11
C ASN A 37 -40.15 -0.01 25.00
N THR A 38 -40.71 1.09 24.52
CA THR A 38 -40.67 2.49 24.97
C THR A 38 -39.39 3.04 25.70
N MET A 39 -38.80 4.03 25.10
CA MET A 39 -38.23 5.37 25.44
C MET A 39 -38.30 5.85 26.92
N PRO A 40 -37.65 7.00 27.27
CA PRO A 40 -36.32 7.58 26.91
C PRO A 40 -35.54 8.00 28.16
N SER A 41 -34.26 8.38 28.02
CA SER A 41 -33.68 9.41 28.86
C SER A 41 -32.43 10.03 28.19
N GLU A 42 -32.51 11.33 28.04
CA GLU A 42 -31.44 12.24 27.71
C GLU A 42 -30.29 12.17 28.73
N SER A 43 -29.05 12.26 28.26
CA SER A 43 -28.02 13.03 28.95
C SER A 43 -26.80 13.27 28.06
N THR A 44 -26.69 14.50 27.65
CA THR A 44 -25.49 15.38 27.64
C THR A 44 -24.14 14.79 27.23
N GLY A 45 -23.71 15.19 26.03
CA GLY A 45 -22.44 15.84 25.70
C GLY A 45 -21.13 15.22 26.14
N GLN A 46 -20.42 14.68 25.16
CA GLN A 46 -18.99 14.95 25.04
C GLN A 46 -18.56 14.73 23.58
N THR A 47 -18.23 15.85 22.92
CA THR A 47 -17.58 15.92 21.63
C THR A 47 -16.16 15.38 21.76
N GLY A 48 -16.00 14.11 21.45
CA GLY A 48 -14.71 13.48 21.18
C GLY A 48 -14.63 13.20 19.68
N THR A 49 -14.12 14.17 18.92
CA THR A 49 -13.83 13.96 17.49
C THR A 49 -12.65 13.00 17.37
N SER A 50 -12.96 11.72 17.39
CA SER A 50 -12.04 10.69 16.93
C SER A 50 -12.00 10.77 15.41
N LEU A 51 -11.00 11.46 14.88
CA LEU A 51 -10.65 11.42 13.46
C LEU A 51 -10.05 10.06 13.15
N SER A 52 -10.89 9.06 12.99
CA SER A 52 -10.53 7.87 12.24
C SER A 52 -10.32 8.31 10.78
N PRO A 53 -9.22 7.94 10.12
CA PRO A 53 -9.06 8.22 8.70
C PRO A 53 -10.20 7.54 7.95
N THR A 54 -11.12 8.34 7.45
CA THR A 54 -12.22 7.86 6.59
C THR A 54 -11.57 7.41 5.29
N ILE A 55 -11.39 6.11 5.13
CA ILE A 55 -10.93 5.53 3.85
C ILE A 55 -12.07 5.78 2.86
N THR A 56 -11.86 6.69 1.93
CA THR A 56 -12.81 6.99 0.87
C THR A 56 -12.95 5.74 -0.01
N PRO A 57 -14.15 5.17 -0.20
CA PRO A 57 -14.32 4.04 -1.08
C PRO A 57 -13.92 4.41 -2.51
N VAL A 58 -13.10 3.57 -3.13
CA VAL A 58 -12.63 3.80 -4.51
C VAL A 58 -13.78 3.51 -5.46
N PRO A 59 -14.11 4.43 -6.38
CA PRO A 59 -15.09 4.16 -7.41
C PRO A 59 -14.69 2.97 -8.28
N ASP A 60 -15.64 2.13 -8.65
CA ASP A 60 -15.37 1.04 -9.58
C ASP A 60 -14.94 1.61 -10.94
N LYS A 61 -13.83 1.09 -11.46
CA LYS A 61 -13.33 1.50 -12.76
C LYS A 61 -14.26 0.97 -13.86
N ASN A 62 -15.18 1.81 -14.34
CA ASN A 62 -15.96 1.50 -15.52
C ASN A 62 -15.04 1.50 -16.74
N THR A 63 -15.01 0.39 -17.47
CA THR A 63 -14.30 0.34 -18.75
C THR A 63 -15.10 1.17 -19.76
N LEU A 64 -14.63 2.37 -20.06
CA LEU A 64 -15.23 3.24 -21.04
C LEU A 64 -15.16 2.62 -22.43
N SER A 65 -16.23 2.73 -23.19
CA SER A 65 -16.21 2.40 -24.61
C SER A 65 -15.29 3.35 -25.38
N PRO A 66 -14.77 3.00 -26.56
CA PRO A 66 -13.96 3.90 -27.37
C PRO A 66 -14.62 5.26 -27.64
N THR A 67 -15.96 5.28 -27.72
CA THR A 67 -16.76 6.50 -27.95
C THR A 67 -16.75 7.41 -26.71
N GLU A 68 -16.82 6.83 -25.51
CA GLU A 68 -16.78 7.57 -24.25
C GLU A 68 -15.36 8.10 -23.98
N VAL A 69 -14.32 7.32 -24.27
CA VAL A 69 -12.92 7.82 -24.22
C VAL A 69 -12.77 9.01 -25.16
N GLN A 70 -13.30 8.92 -26.39
CA GLN A 70 -13.25 10.03 -27.34
C GLN A 70 -14.01 11.25 -26.80
N ALA A 71 -15.14 11.08 -26.12
CA ALA A 71 -15.89 12.15 -25.50
C ALA A 71 -15.09 12.80 -24.34
N SER A 72 -14.46 12.03 -23.47
CA SER A 72 -13.60 12.54 -22.40
C SER A 72 -12.38 13.31 -22.96
N MET A 73 -11.86 12.90 -24.10
CA MET A 73 -10.76 13.57 -24.81
C MET A 73 -11.15 14.92 -25.44
N THR A 74 -12.43 15.30 -25.43
CA THR A 74 -12.84 16.67 -25.79
C THR A 74 -12.45 17.72 -24.74
N ASN A 75 -12.10 17.27 -23.52
CA ASN A 75 -11.52 18.11 -22.49
C ASN A 75 -10.06 18.43 -22.89
N LYS A 76 -9.83 19.67 -23.29
CA LYS A 76 -8.51 20.15 -23.78
C LYS A 76 -7.40 20.04 -22.74
N ASP A 77 -7.74 20.18 -21.46
CA ASP A 77 -6.77 20.08 -20.39
C ASP A 77 -6.34 18.62 -20.20
N LEU A 78 -7.27 17.68 -20.25
CA LEU A 78 -6.95 16.25 -20.22
C LEU A 78 -6.14 15.82 -21.47
N GLU A 79 -6.55 16.27 -22.65
CA GLU A 79 -5.83 15.99 -23.91
C GLU A 79 -4.37 16.48 -23.82
N ARG A 80 -4.17 17.70 -23.33
CA ARG A 80 -2.82 18.27 -23.13
C ARG A 80 -2.01 17.45 -22.12
N THR A 81 -2.61 17.07 -21.00
CA THR A 81 -1.94 16.28 -19.97
C THR A 81 -1.55 14.90 -20.49
N ILE A 82 -2.41 14.25 -21.27
CA ILE A 82 -2.11 12.96 -21.93
C ILE A 82 -0.95 13.11 -22.92
N TYR A 83 -0.96 14.14 -23.77
CA TYR A 83 0.12 14.39 -24.71
C TYR A 83 1.48 14.60 -24.01
N MET A 84 1.47 15.34 -22.91
CA MET A 84 2.66 15.51 -22.07
C MET A 84 3.11 14.18 -21.45
N ALA A 85 2.18 13.37 -20.96
CA ALA A 85 2.48 12.06 -20.40
C ALA A 85 3.11 11.10 -21.42
N GLU A 86 2.58 11.06 -22.65
CA GLU A 86 3.14 10.29 -23.76
C GLU A 86 4.58 10.73 -24.08
N THR A 87 4.84 12.03 -24.04
CA THR A 87 6.19 12.59 -24.23
C THR A 87 7.16 12.13 -23.15
N TYR A 88 6.76 12.15 -21.85
CA TYR A 88 7.60 11.71 -20.74
C TYR A 88 7.82 10.19 -20.71
N ILE A 89 6.83 9.43 -21.14
CA ILE A 89 6.91 7.96 -21.18
C ILE A 89 7.64 7.51 -22.45
N GLY A 90 7.57 8.31 -23.53
CA GLY A 90 8.30 8.09 -24.79
C GLY A 90 7.53 7.24 -25.80
N ARG A 91 6.20 7.08 -25.66
CA ARG A 91 5.34 6.36 -26.60
C ARG A 91 3.88 6.81 -26.49
N PRO A 92 3.08 6.63 -27.56
CA PRO A 92 1.65 6.82 -27.49
C PRO A 92 0.98 5.77 -26.57
N PHE A 93 -0.18 6.14 -26.02
CA PHE A 93 -0.96 5.27 -25.17
C PHE A 93 -1.96 4.41 -25.95
N SER A 94 -2.15 3.20 -25.47
CA SER A 94 -3.24 2.32 -25.90
C SER A 94 -4.60 2.82 -25.36
N THR A 95 -5.68 2.37 -25.98
CA THR A 95 -7.06 2.70 -25.51
C THR A 95 -7.27 2.35 -24.04
N THR A 96 -6.70 1.24 -23.57
CA THR A 96 -6.78 0.82 -22.17
C THR A 96 -6.06 1.80 -21.25
N GLU A 97 -4.93 2.34 -21.67
CA GLU A 97 -4.16 3.32 -20.91
C GLU A 97 -4.84 4.70 -20.91
N LEU A 98 -5.43 5.10 -22.03
CA LEU A 98 -6.27 6.30 -22.10
C LEU A 98 -7.46 6.20 -21.14
N ASN A 99 -8.08 5.02 -21.06
CA ASN A 99 -9.14 4.72 -20.09
C ASN A 99 -8.70 4.93 -18.64
N SER A 100 -7.45 4.61 -18.31
CA SER A 100 -6.91 4.88 -16.96
C SER A 100 -6.82 6.38 -16.67
N PHE A 101 -6.42 7.20 -17.62
CA PHE A 101 -6.38 8.66 -17.45
C PHE A 101 -7.78 9.28 -17.37
N CYS A 102 -8.73 8.82 -18.19
CA CYS A 102 -10.13 9.23 -18.08
C CYS A 102 -10.70 8.86 -16.70
N TYR A 103 -10.43 7.64 -16.22
CA TYR A 103 -10.84 7.20 -14.88
C TYR A 103 -10.29 8.12 -13.77
N ILE A 104 -9.01 8.48 -13.82
CA ILE A 104 -8.38 9.35 -12.83
C ILE A 104 -8.98 10.75 -12.87
N ASN A 105 -9.23 11.30 -14.07
CA ASN A 105 -9.81 12.63 -14.22
C ASN A 105 -11.30 12.66 -13.85
N ASP A 106 -12.11 11.74 -14.38
CA ASP A 106 -13.56 11.82 -14.34
C ASP A 106 -14.15 11.17 -13.07
N GLN A 107 -13.56 10.08 -12.58
CA GLN A 107 -14.09 9.32 -11.44
C GLN A 107 -13.33 9.59 -10.13
N LEU A 108 -12.01 9.78 -10.19
CA LEU A 108 -11.24 10.20 -9.02
C LEU A 108 -11.19 11.72 -8.87
N HIS A 109 -11.74 12.48 -9.85
CA HIS A 109 -11.84 13.94 -9.83
C HIS A 109 -10.51 14.66 -9.66
N PHE A 110 -9.45 14.13 -10.27
CA PHE A 110 -8.16 14.80 -10.27
C PHE A 110 -8.18 15.98 -11.22
N SER A 111 -7.77 17.15 -10.73
CA SER A 111 -7.51 18.30 -11.59
C SER A 111 -6.35 18.01 -12.54
N SER A 112 -6.30 18.71 -13.68
CA SER A 112 -5.19 18.55 -14.63
C SER A 112 -3.82 18.81 -13.99
N ASP A 113 -3.71 19.80 -13.11
CA ASP A 113 -2.48 20.11 -12.37
C ASP A 113 -2.05 18.95 -11.46
N LEU A 114 -3.00 18.33 -10.75
CA LEU A 114 -2.73 17.19 -9.87
C LEU A 114 -2.33 15.96 -10.70
N LEU A 115 -2.98 15.74 -11.83
CA LEU A 115 -2.67 14.66 -12.77
C LEU A 115 -1.28 14.84 -13.39
N GLU A 116 -0.93 16.06 -13.81
CA GLU A 116 0.41 16.42 -14.32
C GLU A 116 1.48 16.13 -13.26
N TYR A 117 1.26 16.59 -12.03
CA TYR A 117 2.17 16.32 -10.93
C TYR A 117 2.30 14.83 -10.59
N LEU A 118 1.20 14.07 -10.65
CA LEU A 118 1.21 12.61 -10.46
C LEU A 118 2.11 11.91 -11.50
N ILE A 119 2.02 12.32 -12.76
CA ILE A 119 2.83 11.77 -13.85
C ILE A 119 4.31 12.09 -13.59
N GLU A 120 4.62 13.38 -13.32
CA GLU A 120 5.98 13.82 -12.99
C GLU A 120 6.55 13.03 -11.81
N TYR A 121 5.78 12.88 -10.74
CA TYR A 121 6.14 12.12 -9.55
C TYR A 121 6.52 10.67 -9.86
N CYS A 122 5.76 10.00 -10.72
CA CYS A 122 6.02 8.62 -11.11
C CYS A 122 7.24 8.52 -12.04
N VAL A 123 7.32 9.38 -13.04
CA VAL A 123 8.40 9.36 -14.06
C VAL A 123 9.76 9.68 -13.44
N THR A 124 9.85 10.65 -12.55
CA THR A 124 11.10 11.01 -11.84
C THR A 124 11.62 9.86 -10.98
N ARG A 125 10.76 8.96 -10.54
CA ARG A 125 11.13 7.72 -9.84
C ARG A 125 11.42 6.53 -10.77
N GLY A 126 11.45 6.76 -12.08
CA GLY A 126 11.68 5.71 -13.08
C GLY A 126 10.48 4.78 -13.29
N LYS A 127 9.32 5.09 -12.73
CA LYS A 127 8.10 4.30 -12.83
C LYS A 127 7.22 4.81 -13.96
N LYS A 128 7.44 4.32 -15.17
CA LYS A 128 6.82 4.82 -16.41
C LYS A 128 5.60 4.01 -16.87
N SER A 129 5.09 3.04 -16.10
CA SER A 129 3.91 2.29 -16.51
C SER A 129 2.62 3.00 -16.07
N VAL A 130 1.64 3.10 -16.97
CA VAL A 130 0.34 3.72 -16.67
C VAL A 130 -0.38 2.99 -15.55
N ARG A 131 -0.25 1.67 -15.45
CA ARG A 131 -0.79 0.89 -14.35
C ARG A 131 -0.24 1.32 -12.99
N TYR A 132 1.05 1.67 -12.93
CA TYR A 132 1.65 2.20 -11.70
C TYR A 132 1.12 3.60 -11.38
N ILE A 133 1.01 4.48 -12.38
CA ILE A 133 0.44 5.83 -12.23
C ILE A 133 -0.99 5.74 -11.68
N GLU A 134 -1.81 4.86 -12.24
CA GLU A 134 -3.17 4.61 -11.76
C GLU A 134 -3.20 4.12 -10.31
N SER A 135 -2.32 3.19 -9.94
CA SER A 135 -2.27 2.71 -8.54
C SER A 135 -1.87 3.79 -7.55
N VAL A 136 -0.97 4.72 -7.95
CA VAL A 136 -0.63 5.89 -7.12
C VAL A 136 -1.80 6.87 -7.03
N ALA A 137 -2.52 7.10 -8.13
CA ALA A 137 -3.73 7.94 -8.14
C ALA A 137 -4.79 7.41 -7.16
N ILE A 138 -5.07 6.11 -7.21
CA ILE A 138 -6.02 5.46 -6.30
C ILE A 138 -5.56 5.62 -4.84
N ASN A 139 -4.27 5.45 -4.57
CA ASN A 139 -3.73 5.64 -3.23
C ASN A 139 -3.88 7.09 -2.75
N TRP A 140 -3.62 8.08 -3.60
CA TRP A 140 -3.82 9.49 -3.27
C TRP A 140 -5.28 9.82 -3.02
N TYR A 141 -6.18 9.30 -3.87
CA TYR A 141 -7.62 9.44 -3.69
C TYR A 141 -8.09 8.89 -2.33
N GLN A 142 -7.65 7.67 -1.97
CA GLN A 142 -7.98 7.06 -0.68
C GLN A 142 -7.46 7.86 0.52
N GLN A 143 -6.38 8.60 0.34
CA GLN A 143 -5.81 9.48 1.37
C GLN A 143 -6.43 10.87 1.38
N GLY A 144 -7.39 11.15 0.50
CA GLY A 144 -8.07 12.44 0.40
C GLY A 144 -7.19 13.55 -0.19
N ILE A 145 -6.17 13.21 -0.98
CA ILE A 145 -5.30 14.17 -1.65
C ILE A 145 -6.05 14.73 -2.86
N THR A 146 -6.32 16.02 -2.84
CA THR A 146 -7.10 16.74 -3.87
C THR A 146 -6.31 17.87 -4.54
N SER A 147 -5.14 18.21 -4.00
CA SER A 147 -4.31 19.29 -4.52
C SER A 147 -2.86 18.88 -4.69
N VAL A 148 -2.17 19.61 -5.58
CA VAL A 148 -0.71 19.45 -5.80
C VAL A 148 0.08 19.70 -4.52
N GLN A 149 -0.38 20.64 -3.68
CA GLN A 149 0.31 20.96 -2.43
C GLN A 149 0.26 19.78 -1.45
N GLU A 150 -0.93 19.19 -1.25
CA GLU A 150 -1.10 17.99 -0.42
C GLU A 150 -0.29 16.82 -0.94
N ALA A 151 -0.26 16.63 -2.27
CA ALA A 151 0.53 15.59 -2.91
C ALA A 151 2.05 15.78 -2.67
N LYS A 152 2.54 17.02 -2.71
CA LYS A 152 3.95 17.35 -2.40
C LYS A 152 4.29 17.08 -0.95
N GLU A 153 3.44 17.48 -0.02
CA GLU A 153 3.61 17.22 1.41
C GLU A 153 3.64 15.71 1.69
N GLN A 154 2.67 14.98 1.13
CA GLN A 154 2.62 13.52 1.25
C GLN A 154 3.85 12.83 0.65
N SER A 155 4.30 13.28 -0.52
CA SER A 155 5.48 12.71 -1.19
C SER A 155 6.77 12.96 -0.41
N THR A 156 6.87 14.09 0.28
CA THR A 156 8.00 14.44 1.15
C THR A 156 8.00 13.56 2.40
N LEU A 157 6.86 13.43 3.08
CA LEU A 157 6.70 12.54 4.23
C LEU A 157 7.01 11.08 3.87
N TYR A 158 6.51 10.63 2.73
CA TYR A 158 6.78 9.30 2.22
C TYR A 158 8.27 9.07 1.95
N SER A 159 8.93 10.04 1.32
CA SER A 159 10.36 9.98 1.02
C SER A 159 11.22 9.97 2.29
N GLN A 160 10.86 10.76 3.30
CA GLN A 160 11.65 10.89 4.53
C GLN A 160 11.44 9.73 5.51
N ASN A 161 10.25 9.17 5.57
CA ASN A 161 9.89 8.18 6.58
C ASN A 161 9.74 6.77 6.02
N VAL A 162 9.10 6.59 4.88
CA VAL A 162 8.77 5.25 4.36
C VAL A 162 9.96 4.59 3.68
N PHE A 163 10.64 5.29 2.77
CA PHE A 163 11.77 4.70 2.03
C PHE A 163 12.93 4.26 2.92
N PRO A 164 13.39 5.05 3.91
CA PRO A 164 14.48 4.62 4.78
C PRO A 164 14.12 3.37 5.59
N ILE A 165 12.86 3.26 6.04
CA ILE A 165 12.36 2.11 6.79
C ILE A 165 12.32 0.86 5.90
N MET A 166 11.76 0.97 4.70
CA MET A 166 11.73 -0.14 3.73
C MET A 166 13.14 -0.61 3.38
N LYS A 167 14.07 0.33 3.16
CA LYS A 167 15.47 0.03 2.90
C LYS A 167 16.15 -0.69 4.07
N ALA A 168 15.84 -0.30 5.31
CA ALA A 168 16.36 -0.97 6.51
C ALA A 168 15.90 -2.43 6.63
N PHE A 169 14.74 -2.75 6.08
CA PHE A 169 14.27 -4.14 5.91
C PHE A 169 14.82 -4.85 4.66
N GLY A 170 15.71 -4.20 3.89
CA GLY A 170 16.22 -4.76 2.64
C GLY A 170 15.21 -4.76 1.49
N ILE A 171 14.10 -4.05 1.62
CA ILE A 171 13.04 -3.96 0.61
C ILE A 171 13.26 -2.69 -0.21
N SER A 172 13.87 -2.81 -1.39
CA SER A 172 14.16 -1.66 -2.28
C SER A 172 13.53 -1.78 -3.67
N ASN A 173 12.95 -2.93 -3.99
CA ASN A 173 12.50 -3.28 -5.34
C ASN A 173 10.98 -3.14 -5.54
N ARG A 174 10.23 -2.83 -4.48
CA ARG A 174 8.78 -2.64 -4.51
C ARG A 174 8.33 -1.55 -3.54
N ASP A 175 7.14 -1.06 -3.75
CA ASP A 175 6.46 -0.19 -2.77
C ASP A 175 5.91 -1.01 -1.61
N PRO A 176 5.70 -0.39 -0.43
CA PRO A 176 5.10 -1.05 0.72
C PRO A 176 3.64 -1.41 0.45
N GLY A 177 3.20 -2.54 0.97
CA GLY A 177 1.79 -2.91 1.02
C GLY A 177 1.02 -2.09 2.07
N SER A 178 -0.32 -2.13 2.01
CA SER A 178 -1.18 -1.38 2.94
C SER A 178 -0.89 -1.71 4.41
N ALA A 179 -0.76 -2.98 4.76
CA ALA A 179 -0.43 -3.41 6.11
C ALA A 179 0.95 -2.91 6.58
N GLU A 180 1.94 -2.84 5.69
CA GLU A 180 3.26 -2.28 5.98
C GLU A 180 3.19 -0.77 6.24
N LEU A 181 2.41 -0.06 5.43
CA LEU A 181 2.15 1.37 5.64
C LEU A 181 1.45 1.66 6.97
N ASP A 182 0.52 0.81 7.39
CA ASP A 182 -0.18 0.95 8.67
C ASP A 182 0.80 0.82 9.85
N TYR A 183 1.75 -0.13 9.79
CA TYR A 183 2.84 -0.21 10.77
C TYR A 183 3.69 1.05 10.77
N ILE A 184 4.12 1.53 9.61
CA ILE A 184 4.96 2.74 9.50
C ILE A 184 4.23 3.98 10.04
N LYS A 185 2.94 4.15 9.73
CA LYS A 185 2.09 5.21 10.28
C LYS A 185 2.02 5.12 11.81
N LYS A 186 1.77 3.91 12.34
CA LYS A 186 1.76 3.65 13.78
C LYS A 186 3.09 4.02 14.43
N TRP A 187 4.24 3.63 13.85
CA TRP A 187 5.55 3.93 14.41
C TRP A 187 5.86 5.43 14.42
N ASN A 188 5.49 6.15 13.37
CA ASN A 188 5.59 7.61 13.35
C ASN A 188 4.73 8.27 14.45
N SER A 189 3.58 7.70 14.79
CA SER A 189 2.72 8.20 15.87
C SER A 189 3.27 7.93 17.28
N LEU A 190 4.24 7.01 17.43
CA LEU A 190 4.90 6.77 18.72
C LEU A 190 5.78 7.94 19.16
N GLY A 191 6.09 8.90 18.27
CA GLY A 191 6.98 10.03 18.55
C GLY A 191 8.45 9.60 18.72
N LEU A 192 8.84 8.48 18.15
CA LEU A 192 10.22 8.04 18.04
C LEU A 192 10.84 8.60 16.76
N GLY A 193 12.11 8.95 16.81
CA GLY A 193 12.86 9.40 15.63
C GLY A 193 12.95 8.31 14.57
N THR A 194 13.05 8.71 13.30
CA THR A 194 13.20 7.76 12.17
C THR A 194 14.45 6.90 12.31
N ASP A 195 15.51 7.41 12.92
CA ASP A 195 16.75 6.69 13.24
C ASP A 195 16.52 5.51 14.20
N ILE A 196 15.67 5.69 15.22
CA ILE A 196 15.27 4.63 16.16
C ILE A 196 14.44 3.57 15.43
N ILE A 197 13.52 3.98 14.55
CA ILE A 197 12.71 3.04 13.76
C ILE A 197 13.59 2.20 12.83
N ILE A 198 14.54 2.84 12.16
CA ILE A 198 15.51 2.17 11.29
C ILE A 198 16.34 1.14 12.08
N GLU A 199 16.79 1.50 13.28
CA GLU A 199 17.56 0.59 14.14
C GLU A 199 16.73 -0.64 14.54
N ALA A 200 15.44 -0.48 14.89
CA ALA A 200 14.55 -1.58 15.19
C ALA A 200 14.34 -2.52 13.98
N CYS A 201 14.19 -1.94 12.78
CA CYS A 201 14.08 -2.70 11.53
C CYS A 201 15.36 -3.49 11.22
N SER A 202 16.53 -2.86 11.39
CA SER A 202 17.83 -3.50 11.19
C SER A 202 18.04 -4.66 12.16
N ARG A 203 17.72 -4.48 13.45
CA ARG A 203 17.78 -5.55 14.45
C ARG A 203 16.82 -6.68 14.16
N THR A 204 15.63 -6.35 13.68
CA THR A 204 14.63 -7.35 13.26
C THR A 204 15.21 -8.22 12.13
N LEU A 205 15.78 -7.59 11.12
CA LEU A 205 16.37 -8.31 9.98
C LEU A 205 17.54 -9.23 10.42
N LEU A 206 18.40 -8.75 11.32
CA LEU A 206 19.50 -9.54 11.88
C LEU A 206 19.00 -10.72 12.73
N ALA A 207 17.93 -10.54 13.50
CA ALA A 207 17.40 -11.57 14.39
C ALA A 207 16.52 -12.62 13.68
N THR A 208 15.78 -12.21 12.66
CA THR A 208 14.78 -13.06 12.01
C THR A 208 15.12 -13.45 10.58
N HIS A 209 16.18 -12.83 10.01
CA HIS A 209 16.61 -12.97 8.61
C HIS A 209 15.51 -12.63 7.59
N GLN A 210 14.48 -11.90 8.00
CA GLN A 210 13.37 -11.48 7.15
C GLN A 210 12.77 -10.15 7.64
N ALA A 211 12.06 -9.45 6.74
CA ALA A 211 11.33 -8.23 7.07
C ALA A 211 10.06 -8.56 7.87
N SER A 212 10.14 -8.53 9.19
CA SER A 212 9.01 -8.80 10.09
C SER A 212 8.53 -7.52 10.76
N PHE A 213 7.50 -6.87 10.19
CA PHE A 213 6.88 -5.68 10.77
C PHE A 213 6.30 -5.91 12.17
N PRO A 214 5.62 -7.04 12.46
CA PRO A 214 5.16 -7.34 13.82
C PRO A 214 6.30 -7.44 14.84
N TYR A 215 7.45 -8.00 14.47
CA TYR A 215 8.60 -8.11 15.35
C TYR A 215 9.24 -6.77 15.64
N ALA A 216 9.45 -5.94 14.61
CA ALA A 216 9.94 -4.57 14.78
C ALA A 216 8.97 -3.71 15.62
N ASN A 217 7.66 -3.89 15.44
CA ASN A 217 6.65 -3.21 16.25
C ASN A 217 6.82 -3.51 17.74
N LYS A 218 7.06 -4.78 18.10
CA LYS A 218 7.31 -5.16 19.49
C LYS A 218 8.54 -4.48 20.06
N ILE A 219 9.65 -4.43 19.31
CA ILE A 219 10.87 -3.74 19.72
C ILE A 219 10.57 -2.25 19.99
N LEU A 220 9.86 -1.58 19.07
CA LEU A 220 9.56 -0.14 19.18
C LEU A 220 8.61 0.16 20.34
N GLU A 221 7.61 -0.68 20.60
CA GLU A 221 6.73 -0.56 21.76
C GLU A 221 7.49 -0.73 23.07
N ASP A 222 8.39 -1.70 23.15
CA ASP A 222 9.25 -1.90 24.31
C ASP A 222 10.20 -0.73 24.52
N TRP A 223 10.84 -0.21 23.48
CA TRP A 223 11.71 0.96 23.57
C TRP A 223 10.94 2.22 23.99
N LYS A 224 9.72 2.42 23.46
CA LYS A 224 8.84 3.50 23.88
C LYS A 224 8.52 3.39 25.38
N ARG A 225 8.17 2.21 25.87
CA ARG A 225 7.88 1.94 27.29
C ARG A 225 9.11 2.18 28.18
N LEU A 226 10.31 1.87 27.69
CA LEU A 226 11.57 2.07 28.40
C LEU A 226 12.09 3.52 28.33
N GLY A 227 11.37 4.41 27.60
CA GLY A 227 11.71 5.82 27.54
C GLY A 227 12.87 6.15 26.58
N VAL A 228 13.15 5.29 25.61
CA VAL A 228 14.17 5.55 24.57
C VAL A 228 13.77 6.79 23.77
N ARG A 229 14.71 7.71 23.60
CA ARG A 229 14.53 8.97 22.85
C ARG A 229 15.55 9.15 21.73
N ASN A 230 16.68 8.47 21.83
CA ASN A 230 17.76 8.53 20.85
C ASN A 230 18.51 7.20 20.77
N THR A 231 19.38 7.05 19.78
CA THR A 231 20.13 5.81 19.57
C THR A 231 21.17 5.53 20.68
N SER A 232 21.60 6.55 21.44
CA SER A 232 22.48 6.34 22.60
C SER A 232 21.78 5.61 23.73
N ASP A 233 20.49 5.87 23.94
CA ASP A 233 19.69 5.16 24.95
C ASP A 233 19.60 3.67 24.64
N ILE A 234 19.54 3.32 23.36
CA ILE A 234 19.53 1.93 22.91
C ILE A 234 20.84 1.23 23.27
N LYS A 235 21.97 1.90 23.07
CA LYS A 235 23.29 1.36 23.45
C LYS A 235 23.39 1.12 24.95
N HIS A 236 22.89 2.04 25.77
CA HIS A 236 22.84 1.87 27.22
C HIS A 236 21.99 0.68 27.65
N LEU A 237 20.85 0.45 26.98
CA LEU A 237 20.03 -0.75 27.23
C LEU A 237 20.77 -2.04 26.88
N ASP A 238 21.47 -2.06 25.74
CA ASP A 238 22.27 -3.22 25.31
C ASP A 238 23.40 -3.53 26.31
N ASP A 239 24.11 -2.51 26.79
CA ASP A 239 25.20 -2.67 27.75
C ASP A 239 24.68 -3.18 29.10
N LYS A 240 23.52 -2.68 29.54
CA LYS A 240 22.85 -3.17 30.75
C LYS A 240 22.44 -4.64 30.62
N HIS A 241 21.87 -5.04 29.48
CA HIS A 241 21.52 -6.44 29.23
C HIS A 241 22.75 -7.34 29.18
N ARG A 242 23.84 -6.88 28.60
CA ARG A 242 25.10 -7.64 28.51
C ARG A 242 25.70 -7.84 29.91
N SER A 243 25.70 -6.82 30.76
CA SER A 243 26.25 -6.90 32.13
C SER A 243 25.40 -7.80 33.03
N THR A 244 24.08 -7.81 32.88
CA THR A 244 23.20 -8.73 33.64
C THR A 244 23.32 -10.18 33.17
N ALA A 245 23.50 -10.43 31.88
CA ALA A 245 23.73 -11.77 31.33
C ALA A 245 25.06 -12.38 31.80
N SER A 246 26.13 -11.58 31.94
CA SER A 246 27.43 -12.04 32.42
C SER A 246 27.47 -12.35 33.93
N SER A 247 26.58 -11.72 34.72
CA SER A 247 26.49 -11.99 36.18
C SER A 247 25.65 -13.23 36.52
N SER A 248 24.82 -13.72 35.59
CA SER A 248 23.97 -14.89 35.80
C SER A 248 24.61 -16.23 35.36
N SER A 249 25.75 -16.19 34.69
CA SER A 249 26.47 -17.41 34.25
C SER A 249 27.65 -17.82 35.14
N GLY A 250 27.77 -17.21 36.33
CA GLY A 250 28.86 -17.44 37.30
C GLY A 250 28.44 -18.07 38.64
N SER A 251 27.34 -18.83 38.70
CA SER A 251 26.93 -19.57 39.90
C SER A 251 26.81 -21.04 39.60
#